data_4bee0c26357c4700fd2541feb668c4d6
#
_entry.id   4bee0c26357c4700fd2541feb668c4d6
#
_cell.length_a   1.000
_cell.length_b   1.000
_cell.length_c   1.000
_cell.angle_alpha   90.00
_cell.angle_beta   90.00
_cell.angle_gamma   90.00
#
_symmetry.space_group_name_H-M   'P 1'
#
loop_
_entity.id
_entity.type
_entity.pdbx_description
1 polymer ?
#
loop_
_entity_poly.entity_id
_entity_poly.type
_entity_poly.pdbx_seq_one_letter_code
_entity_poly.pdbx_strand_id
1 'polypeptide(L)'
;MTAPSASLATREVQIPVILVSLGHGATHWIAATFYLVLPFITRDLGLSYTEAGLLVTCFYVSSALANVPSGSVVDLTGRRILIQAIALVGGSAGLFFVGITTSYVALAAAVTLIGATNMLWHPAAISYLSGHLPKNRGYALSIHALGANVGDAVAPVFAGWLMLTMTWHATAEINALSGVIVAALLLVMLNGGDTAAKAQAKATDLRAYIRNTVTVFRRREVWTLCLMAGVRSMMQGGLLVFLPLYLANELKLNPFWMGMALMLLQVGGIIAAPIAGVLSDRIGRRPIVLAGMTSTTVLVAGLTFISDSTVFVAAISVLGFCMYAMRPVIHSWLMDRTPPALAATMTSAMFGTQSTLTALAPPIGGLIADHYGLAAVFYFLAACVLVANALALVVPRSEQGD
;
A
#
# COMPACT_ATOMS: atom_id res chain seq x y z
N MET A 1 29.92 -9.47 -30.52
CA MET A 1 30.59 -9.33 -29.23
C MET A 1 29.51 -8.93 -28.21
N THR A 2 29.07 -9.87 -27.39
CA THR A 2 28.13 -9.60 -26.28
C THR A 2 28.92 -8.93 -25.17
N ALA A 3 28.54 -7.68 -24.82
CA ALA A 3 29.10 -6.99 -23.66
C ALA A 3 29.00 -7.91 -22.42
N PRO A 4 30.05 -7.99 -21.58
CA PRO A 4 30.01 -8.79 -20.37
C PRO A 4 28.82 -8.30 -19.49
N SER A 5 28.01 -9.23 -19.00
CA SER A 5 26.95 -8.93 -18.06
C SER A 5 27.58 -8.32 -16.82
N ALA A 6 27.26 -7.04 -16.55
CA ALA A 6 27.72 -6.37 -15.33
C ALA A 6 27.32 -7.24 -14.13
N SER A 7 28.29 -7.56 -13.28
CA SER A 7 28.05 -8.31 -12.05
C SER A 7 27.07 -7.53 -11.18
N LEU A 8 26.08 -8.20 -10.58
CA LEU A 8 25.17 -7.58 -9.60
C LEU A 8 25.91 -6.89 -8.45
N ALA A 9 27.18 -7.22 -8.23
CA ALA A 9 28.00 -6.63 -7.16
C ALA A 9 28.59 -5.24 -7.50
N THR A 10 28.44 -4.74 -8.76
CA THR A 10 29.03 -3.44 -9.12
C THR A 10 28.24 -2.27 -8.58
N ARG A 11 28.93 -1.20 -8.16
CA ARG A 11 28.31 0.04 -7.66
C ARG A 11 27.37 0.66 -8.69
N GLU A 12 27.71 0.63 -9.96
CA GLU A 12 26.92 1.18 -11.06
C GLU A 12 25.54 0.51 -11.19
N VAL A 13 25.45 -0.76 -10.80
CA VAL A 13 24.20 -1.53 -10.78
C VAL A 13 23.41 -1.28 -9.50
N GLN A 14 24.08 -1.24 -8.35
CA GLN A 14 23.42 -1.21 -7.05
C GLN A 14 22.93 0.19 -6.66
N ILE A 15 23.70 1.25 -6.96
CA ILE A 15 23.33 2.62 -6.56
C ILE A 15 21.95 3.02 -7.11
N PRO A 16 21.61 2.86 -8.41
CA PRO A 16 20.29 3.17 -8.91
C PRO A 16 19.18 2.34 -8.26
N VAL A 17 19.41 1.05 -8.02
CA VAL A 17 18.44 0.17 -7.37
C VAL A 17 18.15 0.64 -5.93
N ILE A 18 19.21 0.92 -5.16
CA ILE A 18 19.08 1.39 -3.77
C ILE A 18 18.40 2.77 -3.72
N LEU A 19 18.83 3.72 -4.55
CA LEU A 19 18.26 5.07 -4.53
C LEU A 19 16.78 5.09 -4.91
N VAL A 20 16.38 4.35 -5.96
CA VAL A 20 14.96 4.24 -6.33
C VAL A 20 14.18 3.46 -5.26
N SER A 21 14.78 2.50 -4.58
CA SER A 21 14.12 1.79 -3.46
C SER A 21 13.97 2.68 -2.22
N LEU A 22 14.95 3.54 -1.92
CA LEU A 22 14.84 4.57 -0.89
C LEU A 22 13.71 5.56 -1.22
N GLY A 23 13.57 5.95 -2.50
CA GLY A 23 12.46 6.78 -2.95
C GLY A 23 11.10 6.11 -2.74
N HIS A 24 10.99 4.81 -2.99
CA HIS A 24 9.77 4.06 -2.68
C HIS A 24 9.51 4.03 -1.16
N GLY A 25 10.56 3.83 -0.37
CA GLY A 25 10.48 3.97 1.09
C GLY A 25 10.00 5.35 1.52
N ALA A 26 10.46 6.43 0.87
CA ALA A 26 10.05 7.79 1.19
C ALA A 26 8.58 8.08 0.84
N THR A 27 8.03 7.52 -0.26
CA THR A 27 6.60 7.66 -0.56
C THR A 27 5.73 7.00 0.50
N HIS A 28 6.14 5.80 0.96
CA HIS A 28 5.46 5.07 2.02
C HIS A 28 5.66 5.73 3.40
N TRP A 29 6.85 6.29 3.65
CA TRP A 29 7.13 7.07 4.86
C TRP A 29 6.16 8.23 5.05
N ILE A 30 5.91 8.99 3.99
CA ILE A 30 4.96 10.12 3.99
C ILE A 30 3.55 9.63 4.36
N ALA A 31 3.08 8.57 3.72
CA ALA A 31 1.74 8.02 3.97
C ALA A 31 1.63 7.43 5.39
N ALA A 32 2.62 6.66 5.84
CA ALA A 32 2.62 6.03 7.16
C ALA A 32 2.70 7.07 8.30
N THR A 33 3.44 8.17 8.09
CA THR A 33 3.45 9.31 9.01
C THR A 33 2.06 9.93 9.13
N PHE A 34 1.37 10.17 8.00
CA PHE A 34 0.01 10.70 8.02
C PHE A 34 -0.95 9.80 8.81
N TYR A 35 -0.89 8.48 8.63
CA TYR A 35 -1.73 7.55 9.40
C TYR A 35 -1.45 7.60 10.90
N LEU A 36 -0.18 7.74 11.32
CA LEU A 36 0.17 7.84 12.73
C LEU A 36 -0.34 9.13 13.38
N VAL A 37 -0.25 10.27 12.66
CA VAL A 37 -0.68 11.58 13.22
C VAL A 37 -2.18 11.80 13.13
N LEU A 38 -2.92 11.01 12.36
CA LEU A 38 -4.36 11.15 12.14
C LEU A 38 -5.19 11.24 13.44
N PRO A 39 -4.96 10.42 14.49
CA PRO A 39 -5.68 10.55 15.76
C PRO A 39 -5.50 11.91 16.44
N PHE A 40 -4.34 12.51 16.30
CA PHE A 40 -4.01 13.80 16.90
C PHE A 40 -4.64 14.94 16.12
N ILE A 41 -4.64 14.86 14.79
CA ILE A 41 -5.39 15.75 13.89
C ILE A 41 -6.87 15.72 14.25
N THR A 42 -7.44 14.52 14.36
CA THR A 42 -8.86 14.30 14.66
C THR A 42 -9.23 14.96 15.99
N ARG A 43 -8.41 14.78 17.03
CA ARG A 43 -8.65 15.37 18.35
C ARG A 43 -8.51 16.89 18.33
N ASP A 44 -7.45 17.43 17.74
CA ASP A 44 -7.16 18.87 17.79
C ASP A 44 -8.14 19.70 16.97
N LEU A 45 -8.66 19.15 15.87
CA LEU A 45 -9.66 19.81 15.02
C LEU A 45 -11.09 19.42 15.35
N GLY A 46 -11.31 18.56 16.35
CA GLY A 46 -12.64 18.11 16.76
C GLY A 46 -13.38 17.33 15.66
N LEU A 47 -12.66 16.61 14.82
CA LEU A 47 -13.26 15.87 13.71
C LEU A 47 -13.95 14.59 14.21
N SER A 48 -15.07 14.26 13.58
CA SER A 48 -15.71 12.95 13.69
C SER A 48 -14.84 11.86 13.04
N TYR A 49 -15.08 10.60 13.38
CA TYR A 49 -14.42 9.47 12.73
C TYR A 49 -14.81 9.36 11.24
N THR A 50 -16.00 9.79 10.88
CA THR A 50 -16.44 9.90 9.48
C THR A 50 -15.59 10.91 8.72
N GLU A 51 -15.34 12.09 9.27
CA GLU A 51 -14.50 13.12 8.65
C GLU A 51 -13.05 12.63 8.52
N ALA A 52 -12.51 11.97 9.54
CA ALA A 52 -11.19 11.32 9.46
C ALA A 52 -11.14 10.26 8.34
N GLY A 53 -12.17 9.45 8.23
CA GLY A 53 -12.31 8.47 7.15
C GLY A 53 -12.39 9.11 5.77
N LEU A 54 -13.11 10.21 5.61
CA LEU A 54 -13.21 10.95 4.35
C LEU A 54 -11.88 11.57 3.93
N LEU A 55 -11.05 12.06 4.87
CA LEU A 55 -9.68 12.48 4.54
C LEU A 55 -8.88 11.34 3.89
N VAL A 56 -8.95 10.14 4.45
CA VAL A 56 -8.25 8.98 3.87
C VAL A 56 -8.90 8.55 2.56
N THR A 57 -10.19 8.72 2.39
CA THR A 57 -10.86 8.49 1.10
C THR A 57 -10.30 9.43 0.03
N CYS A 58 -10.02 10.69 0.33
CA CYS A 58 -9.35 11.62 -0.58
C CYS A 58 -8.00 11.07 -1.05
N PHE A 59 -7.22 10.45 -0.16
CA PHE A 59 -5.96 9.78 -0.51
C PHE A 59 -6.18 8.64 -1.51
N TYR A 60 -7.10 7.70 -1.22
CA TYR A 60 -7.31 6.54 -2.09
C TYR A 60 -7.92 6.91 -3.44
N VAL A 61 -8.87 7.84 -3.45
CA VAL A 61 -9.52 8.31 -4.69
C VAL A 61 -8.53 9.05 -5.57
N SER A 62 -7.73 9.96 -5.01
CA SER A 62 -6.71 10.69 -5.77
C SER A 62 -5.62 9.77 -6.30
N SER A 63 -5.21 8.76 -5.53
CA SER A 63 -4.29 7.71 -5.99
C SER A 63 -4.87 6.94 -7.18
N ALA A 64 -6.13 6.52 -7.08
CA ALA A 64 -6.80 5.78 -8.16
C ALA A 64 -6.93 6.63 -9.44
N LEU A 65 -7.31 7.90 -9.31
CA LEU A 65 -7.43 8.83 -10.44
C LEU A 65 -6.07 9.15 -11.07
N ALA A 66 -5.03 9.31 -10.27
CA ALA A 66 -3.67 9.56 -10.76
C ALA A 66 -3.04 8.34 -11.45
N ASN A 67 -3.48 7.13 -11.13
CA ASN A 67 -2.93 5.90 -11.71
C ASN A 67 -3.07 5.85 -13.23
N VAL A 68 -4.22 6.30 -13.77
CA VAL A 68 -4.50 6.23 -15.21
C VAL A 68 -3.54 7.13 -16.03
N PRO A 69 -3.35 8.43 -15.72
CA PRO A 69 -2.46 9.29 -16.48
C PRO A 69 -0.97 9.09 -16.14
N SER A 70 -0.63 8.55 -14.98
CA SER A 70 0.77 8.47 -14.53
C SER A 70 1.67 7.68 -15.50
N GLY A 71 1.22 6.53 -15.97
CA GLY A 71 1.95 5.74 -16.96
C GLY A 71 2.15 6.51 -18.27
N SER A 72 1.10 7.15 -18.79
CA SER A 72 1.15 7.95 -20.01
C SER A 72 2.11 9.14 -19.89
N VAL A 73 2.12 9.83 -18.75
CA VAL A 73 3.05 10.94 -18.48
C VAL A 73 4.51 10.45 -18.51
N VAL A 74 4.78 9.30 -17.91
CA VAL A 74 6.12 8.68 -17.92
C VAL A 74 6.53 8.31 -19.34
N ASP A 75 5.66 7.66 -20.09
CA ASP A 75 5.96 7.20 -21.47
C ASP A 75 6.16 8.35 -22.45
N LEU A 76 5.33 9.40 -22.35
CA LEU A 76 5.41 10.58 -23.23
C LEU A 76 6.64 11.44 -22.95
N THR A 77 7.02 11.59 -21.68
CA THR A 77 8.14 12.45 -21.30
C THR A 77 9.48 11.73 -21.34
N GLY A 78 9.52 10.45 -21.07
CA GLY A 78 10.73 9.64 -20.87
C GLY A 78 11.56 10.05 -19.65
N ARG A 79 11.14 11.07 -18.89
CA ARG A 79 11.88 11.68 -17.77
C ARG A 79 11.57 10.97 -16.47
N ARG A 80 11.94 9.70 -16.36
CA ARG A 80 11.59 8.82 -15.23
C ARG A 80 12.08 9.33 -13.89
N ILE A 81 13.35 9.79 -13.81
CA ILE A 81 13.94 10.33 -12.57
C ILE A 81 13.28 11.65 -12.17
N LEU A 82 13.04 12.55 -13.12
CA LEU A 82 12.36 13.82 -12.84
C LEU A 82 10.94 13.59 -12.28
N ILE A 83 10.19 12.65 -12.88
CA ILE A 83 8.82 12.34 -12.42
C ILE A 83 8.86 11.73 -11.00
N GLN A 84 9.83 10.87 -10.70
CA GLN A 84 10.05 10.35 -9.35
C GLN A 84 10.34 11.49 -8.36
N ALA A 85 11.21 12.43 -8.73
CA ALA A 85 11.52 13.58 -7.89
C ALA A 85 10.28 14.48 -7.68
N ILE A 86 9.49 14.76 -8.72
CA ILE A 86 8.23 15.51 -8.61
C ILE A 86 7.24 14.80 -7.68
N ALA A 87 7.12 13.49 -7.79
CA ALA A 87 6.24 12.69 -6.92
C ALA A 87 6.68 12.80 -5.44
N LEU A 88 7.97 12.70 -5.16
CA LEU A 88 8.50 12.82 -3.80
C LEU A 88 8.33 14.24 -3.22
N VAL A 89 8.67 15.27 -4.00
CA VAL A 89 8.51 16.66 -3.57
C VAL A 89 7.04 17.00 -3.37
N GLY A 90 6.17 16.56 -4.25
CA GLY A 90 4.72 16.78 -4.12
C GLY A 90 4.12 16.07 -2.91
N GLY A 91 4.50 14.82 -2.65
CA GLY A 91 4.10 14.10 -1.45
C GLY A 91 4.61 14.76 -0.17
N SER A 92 5.88 15.21 -0.17
CA SER A 92 6.48 15.99 0.91
C SER A 92 5.74 17.30 1.15
N ALA A 93 5.44 18.04 0.09
CA ALA A 93 4.65 19.26 0.20
C ALA A 93 3.26 18.97 0.81
N GLY A 94 2.60 17.90 0.36
CA GLY A 94 1.34 17.47 0.95
C GLY A 94 1.46 17.21 2.46
N LEU A 95 2.47 16.45 2.91
CA LEU A 95 2.66 16.17 4.33
C LEU A 95 3.07 17.44 5.13
N PHE A 96 3.86 18.33 4.54
CA PHE A 96 4.18 19.63 5.13
C PHE A 96 2.91 20.48 5.31
N PHE A 97 2.05 20.54 4.28
CA PHE A 97 0.78 21.26 4.39
C PHE A 97 -0.17 20.63 5.41
N VAL A 98 -0.17 19.30 5.59
CA VAL A 98 -0.85 18.67 6.73
C VAL A 98 -0.34 19.25 8.04
N GLY A 99 0.96 19.43 8.21
CA GLY A 99 1.57 19.97 9.44
C GLY A 99 1.19 21.42 9.75
N ILE A 100 0.99 22.27 8.76
CA ILE A 100 0.77 23.71 9.01
C ILE A 100 -0.69 24.16 8.94
N THR A 101 -1.62 23.28 8.50
CA THR A 101 -3.04 23.66 8.32
C THR A 101 -3.92 23.27 9.49
N THR A 102 -4.91 24.11 9.78
CA THR A 102 -5.97 23.87 10.76
C THR A 102 -7.35 23.77 10.10
N SER A 103 -7.42 23.89 8.76
CA SER A 103 -8.66 23.81 8.01
C SER A 103 -8.87 22.39 7.46
N TYR A 104 -10.08 21.83 7.69
CA TYR A 104 -10.44 20.52 7.13
C TYR A 104 -10.31 20.45 5.60
N VAL A 105 -10.77 21.50 4.89
CA VAL A 105 -10.68 21.55 3.43
C VAL A 105 -9.22 21.58 2.96
N ALA A 106 -8.36 22.34 3.64
CA ALA A 106 -6.95 22.39 3.31
C ALA A 106 -6.25 21.06 3.63
N LEU A 107 -6.64 20.38 4.72
CA LEU A 107 -6.19 19.00 5.01
C LEU A 107 -6.60 18.04 3.89
N ALA A 108 -7.86 18.08 3.47
CA ALA A 108 -8.35 17.23 2.39
C ALA A 108 -7.57 17.47 1.08
N ALA A 109 -7.26 18.73 0.75
CA ALA A 109 -6.43 19.07 -0.40
C ALA A 109 -4.99 18.55 -0.26
N ALA A 110 -4.38 18.70 0.93
CA ALA A 110 -3.04 18.20 1.22
C ALA A 110 -2.96 16.67 1.12
N VAL A 111 -3.93 15.95 1.68
CA VAL A 111 -4.03 14.50 1.63
C VAL A 111 -4.31 14.00 0.20
N THR A 112 -5.11 14.74 -0.57
CA THR A 112 -5.33 14.50 -2.02
C THR A 112 -4.00 14.60 -2.78
N LEU A 113 -3.17 15.59 -2.48
CA LEU A 113 -1.85 15.73 -3.09
C LEU A 113 -0.94 14.56 -2.73
N ILE A 114 -0.92 14.11 -1.46
CA ILE A 114 -0.16 12.93 -1.04
C ILE A 114 -0.60 11.69 -1.83
N GLY A 115 -1.89 11.44 -1.94
CA GLY A 115 -2.42 10.28 -2.65
C GLY A 115 -2.08 10.27 -4.15
N ALA A 116 -2.28 11.41 -4.83
CA ALA A 116 -1.98 11.54 -6.26
C ALA A 116 -0.49 11.33 -6.56
N THR A 117 0.38 11.94 -5.76
CA THR A 117 1.84 11.85 -5.92
C THR A 117 2.39 10.48 -5.54
N ASN A 118 1.80 9.80 -4.55
CA ASN A 118 2.13 8.42 -4.20
C ASN A 118 1.96 7.50 -5.42
N MET A 119 0.86 7.65 -6.18
CA MET A 119 0.62 6.80 -7.36
C MET A 119 1.49 7.21 -8.56
N LEU A 120 1.82 8.49 -8.73
CA LEU A 120 2.69 8.98 -9.80
C LEU A 120 4.10 8.36 -9.74
N TRP A 121 4.57 8.00 -8.55
CA TRP A 121 5.87 7.36 -8.32
C TRP A 121 6.02 6.02 -9.06
N HIS A 122 5.01 5.15 -8.97
CA HIS A 122 5.14 3.72 -9.29
C HIS A 122 5.50 3.44 -10.77
N PRO A 123 4.81 4.00 -11.79
CA PRO A 123 5.18 3.72 -13.18
C PRO A 123 6.57 4.21 -13.53
N ALA A 124 6.99 5.37 -12.99
CA ALA A 124 8.30 5.95 -13.24
C ALA A 124 9.41 5.06 -12.65
N ALA A 125 9.27 4.62 -11.41
CA ALA A 125 10.25 3.77 -10.72
C ALA A 125 10.34 2.37 -11.33
N ILE A 126 9.20 1.71 -11.57
CA ILE A 126 9.14 0.37 -12.14
C ILE A 126 9.72 0.36 -13.57
N SER A 127 9.38 1.35 -14.40
CA SER A 127 9.91 1.43 -15.78
C SER A 127 11.41 1.75 -15.79
N TYR A 128 11.89 2.59 -14.88
CA TYR A 128 13.31 2.88 -14.72
C TYR A 128 14.09 1.63 -14.35
N LEU A 129 13.71 0.96 -13.26
CA LEU A 129 14.40 -0.26 -12.77
C LEU A 129 14.35 -1.40 -13.79
N SER A 130 13.20 -1.58 -14.45
CA SER A 130 13.03 -2.61 -15.48
C SER A 130 13.90 -2.37 -16.70
N GLY A 131 14.13 -1.11 -17.06
CA GLY A 131 15.03 -0.72 -18.15
C GLY A 131 16.51 -0.78 -17.75
N HIS A 132 16.83 -0.46 -16.49
CA HIS A 132 18.20 -0.49 -15.97
C HIS A 132 18.73 -1.90 -15.79
N LEU A 133 17.89 -2.84 -15.32
CA LEU A 133 18.26 -4.25 -15.08
C LEU A 133 17.32 -5.23 -15.79
N PRO A 134 17.30 -5.27 -17.13
CA PRO A 134 16.34 -6.10 -17.86
C PRO A 134 16.52 -7.60 -17.62
N LYS A 135 17.76 -8.07 -17.39
CA LYS A 135 18.05 -9.48 -17.07
C LYS A 135 17.78 -9.85 -15.62
N ASN A 136 17.84 -8.88 -14.70
CA ASN A 136 17.67 -9.07 -13.25
C ASN A 136 16.50 -8.23 -12.70
N ARG A 137 15.45 -8.05 -13.51
CA ARG A 137 14.26 -7.25 -13.15
C ARG A 137 13.63 -7.70 -11.84
N GLY A 138 13.52 -9.02 -11.62
CA GLY A 138 12.95 -9.57 -10.39
C GLY A 138 13.71 -9.11 -9.14
N TYR A 139 15.05 -9.16 -9.18
CA TYR A 139 15.89 -8.64 -8.09
C TYR A 139 15.65 -7.16 -7.83
N ALA A 140 15.73 -6.32 -8.86
CA ALA A 140 15.54 -4.87 -8.72
C ALA A 140 14.17 -4.51 -8.13
N LEU A 141 13.10 -5.17 -8.61
CA LEU A 141 11.73 -4.94 -8.12
C LEU A 141 11.52 -5.50 -6.70
N SER A 142 12.22 -6.56 -6.31
CA SER A 142 12.17 -7.08 -4.94
C SER A 142 12.80 -6.10 -3.94
N ILE A 143 13.98 -5.53 -4.27
CA ILE A 143 14.61 -4.50 -3.44
C ILE A 143 13.75 -3.23 -3.39
N HIS A 144 13.14 -2.86 -4.51
CA HIS A 144 12.18 -1.76 -4.58
C HIS A 144 10.97 -1.98 -3.65
N ALA A 145 10.38 -3.17 -3.64
CA ALA A 145 9.29 -3.52 -2.73
C ALA A 145 9.72 -3.52 -1.26
N LEU A 146 10.95 -3.99 -0.98
CA LEU A 146 11.52 -3.94 0.38
C LEU A 146 11.64 -2.50 0.88
N GLY A 147 12.02 -1.55 0.00
CA GLY A 147 12.07 -0.11 0.35
C GLY A 147 10.73 0.40 0.89
N ALA A 148 9.61 0.08 0.23
CA ALA A 148 8.26 0.43 0.68
C ALA A 148 7.95 -0.13 2.08
N ASN A 149 8.22 -1.43 2.26
CA ASN A 149 7.96 -2.11 3.53
C ASN A 149 8.79 -1.51 4.69
N VAL A 150 10.04 -1.11 4.41
CA VAL A 150 10.89 -0.40 5.40
C VAL A 150 10.30 0.97 5.72
N GLY A 151 9.83 1.72 4.70
CA GLY A 151 9.15 3.00 4.90
C GLY A 151 7.93 2.86 5.80
N ASP A 152 7.03 1.92 5.49
CA ASP A 152 5.83 1.64 6.28
C ASP A 152 6.13 1.19 7.72
N ALA A 153 7.24 0.46 7.93
CA ALA A 153 7.60 -0.04 9.25
C ALA A 153 8.30 1.03 10.11
N VAL A 154 9.24 1.77 9.55
CA VAL A 154 10.12 2.67 10.32
C VAL A 154 9.49 4.04 10.55
N ALA A 155 8.77 4.57 9.57
CA ALA A 155 8.19 5.92 9.65
C ALA A 155 7.28 6.12 10.88
N PRO A 156 6.36 5.20 11.22
CA PRO A 156 5.52 5.38 12.40
C PRO A 156 6.32 5.41 13.71
N VAL A 157 7.39 4.62 13.81
CA VAL A 157 8.25 4.61 15.01
C VAL A 157 9.00 5.93 15.13
N PHE A 158 9.59 6.42 14.04
CA PHE A 158 10.30 7.68 14.02
C PHE A 158 9.38 8.87 14.31
N ALA A 159 8.21 8.91 13.67
CA ALA A 159 7.22 9.94 13.92
C ALA A 159 6.69 9.87 15.37
N GLY A 160 6.41 8.67 15.89
CA GLY A 160 5.99 8.45 17.27
C GLY A 160 7.06 8.86 18.29
N TRP A 161 8.34 8.65 17.96
CA TRP A 161 9.47 9.13 18.80
C TRP A 161 9.56 10.65 18.84
N LEU A 162 9.43 11.33 17.70
CA LEU A 162 9.38 12.80 17.65
C LEU A 162 8.23 13.35 18.48
N MET A 163 7.07 12.72 18.43
CA MET A 163 5.88 13.14 19.17
C MET A 163 5.97 12.96 20.69
N LEU A 164 7.04 12.37 21.22
CA LEU A 164 7.30 12.39 22.68
C LEU A 164 7.70 13.78 23.17
N THR A 165 8.25 14.61 22.29
CA THR A 165 8.79 15.94 22.64
C THR A 165 8.26 17.06 21.75
N MET A 166 7.64 16.74 20.65
CA MET A 166 7.13 17.68 19.64
C MET A 166 5.64 17.50 19.41
N THR A 167 5.01 18.52 18.80
CA THR A 167 3.62 18.43 18.35
C THR A 167 3.51 17.54 17.10
N TRP A 168 2.30 17.06 16.81
CA TRP A 168 2.05 16.34 15.55
C TRP A 168 2.30 17.24 14.32
N HIS A 169 2.09 18.55 14.43
CA HIS A 169 2.41 19.55 13.42
C HIS A 169 3.90 19.50 13.04
N ALA A 170 4.79 19.75 14.02
CA ALA A 170 6.22 19.71 13.81
C ALA A 170 6.70 18.32 13.34
N THR A 171 6.07 17.26 13.84
CA THR A 171 6.35 15.88 13.39
C THR A 171 6.06 15.69 11.92
N ALA A 172 4.91 16.16 11.42
CA ALA A 172 4.56 16.09 10.01
C ALA A 172 5.53 16.90 9.14
N GLU A 173 5.88 18.14 9.56
CA GLU A 173 6.82 19.01 8.87
C GLU A 173 8.23 18.38 8.75
N ILE A 174 8.75 17.81 9.84
CA ILE A 174 10.07 17.15 9.85
C ILE A 174 10.06 15.91 8.95
N ASN A 175 9.02 15.07 9.06
CA ASN A 175 8.90 13.87 8.24
C ASN A 175 8.72 14.18 6.74
N ALA A 176 8.19 15.35 6.39
CA ALA A 176 8.11 15.83 5.02
C ALA A 176 9.49 16.00 4.36
N LEU A 177 10.55 16.23 5.12
CA LEU A 177 11.90 16.34 4.60
C LEU A 177 12.41 15.05 3.95
N SER A 178 11.87 13.89 4.34
CA SER A 178 12.30 12.58 3.83
C SER A 178 12.22 12.50 2.30
N GLY A 179 11.11 12.90 1.70
CA GLY A 179 10.94 12.85 0.26
C GLY A 179 11.77 13.93 -0.46
N VAL A 180 11.93 15.12 0.12
CA VAL A 180 12.79 16.19 -0.46
C VAL A 180 14.24 15.74 -0.51
N ILE A 181 14.76 15.15 0.58
CA ILE A 181 16.14 14.65 0.64
C ILE A 181 16.36 13.58 -0.42
N VAL A 182 15.47 12.60 -0.52
CA VAL A 182 15.62 11.52 -1.49
C VAL A 182 15.43 12.02 -2.92
N ALA A 183 14.51 12.97 -3.16
CA ALA A 183 14.37 13.62 -4.48
C ALA A 183 15.67 14.32 -4.92
N ALA A 184 16.32 15.05 -4.02
CA ALA A 184 17.60 15.67 -4.28
C ALA A 184 18.67 14.62 -4.61
N LEU A 185 18.76 13.54 -3.85
CA LEU A 185 19.69 12.44 -4.12
C LEU A 185 19.48 11.81 -5.48
N LEU A 186 18.21 11.55 -5.87
CA LEU A 186 17.87 11.02 -7.19
C LEU A 186 18.32 11.95 -8.32
N LEU A 187 18.04 13.25 -8.21
CA LEU A 187 18.40 14.25 -9.22
C LEU A 187 19.91 14.43 -9.33
N VAL A 188 20.64 14.45 -8.22
CA VAL A 188 22.09 14.63 -8.25
C VAL A 188 22.81 13.37 -8.75
N MET A 189 22.39 12.19 -8.30
CA MET A 189 23.15 10.96 -8.57
C MET A 189 22.68 10.21 -9.82
N LEU A 190 21.42 10.39 -10.30
CA LEU A 190 20.85 9.62 -11.41
C LEU A 190 20.48 10.47 -12.62
N ASN A 191 20.58 11.79 -12.56
CA ASN A 191 20.10 12.72 -13.63
C ASN A 191 20.80 12.52 -14.99
N GLY A 192 21.97 11.88 -15.04
CA GLY A 192 22.66 11.53 -16.29
C GLY A 192 22.24 10.21 -16.94
N GLY A 193 21.41 9.41 -16.25
CA GLY A 193 20.98 8.07 -16.69
C GLY A 193 19.61 8.01 -17.37
N ASP A 194 18.91 9.11 -17.46
CA ASP A 194 17.59 9.22 -18.13
C ASP A 194 17.78 9.36 -19.66
N THR A 195 18.71 8.57 -20.23
CA THR A 195 18.81 8.48 -21.69
C THR A 195 17.51 7.87 -22.19
N ALA A 196 16.72 8.74 -22.78
CA ALA A 196 15.45 8.49 -23.41
C ALA A 196 15.53 7.31 -24.38
N ALA A 197 15.41 6.09 -23.88
CA ALA A 197 14.73 5.09 -24.66
C ALA A 197 13.28 5.62 -24.75
N LYS A 198 12.99 6.41 -25.80
CA LYS A 198 11.62 6.66 -26.24
C LYS A 198 11.01 5.27 -26.36
N ALA A 199 10.42 4.79 -25.29
CA ALA A 199 9.57 3.64 -25.35
C ALA A 199 8.53 4.03 -26.40
N GLN A 200 8.49 3.31 -27.51
CA GLN A 200 7.36 3.38 -28.41
C GLN A 200 6.15 3.06 -27.55
N ALA A 201 5.48 4.11 -27.09
CA ALA A 201 4.20 4.00 -26.45
C ALA A 201 3.31 3.29 -27.50
N LYS A 202 3.14 1.99 -27.35
CA LYS A 202 2.02 1.31 -28.00
C LYS A 202 0.81 1.99 -27.40
N ALA A 203 0.19 2.88 -28.19
CA ALA A 203 -1.07 3.49 -27.85
C ALA A 203 -1.96 2.32 -27.38
N THR A 204 -2.25 2.27 -26.09
CA THR A 204 -3.13 1.24 -25.54
C THR A 204 -4.49 1.53 -26.17
N ASP A 205 -4.93 0.68 -27.08
CA ASP A 205 -6.28 0.79 -27.65
C ASP A 205 -7.27 0.66 -26.49
N LEU A 206 -7.77 1.80 -26.03
CA LEU A 206 -8.69 1.89 -24.89
C LEU A 206 -9.92 1.00 -25.13
N ARG A 207 -10.39 0.90 -26.39
CA ARG A 207 -11.51 0.02 -26.76
C ARG A 207 -11.15 -1.46 -26.61
N ALA A 208 -9.94 -1.84 -27.04
CA ALA A 208 -9.44 -3.20 -26.87
C ALA A 208 -9.23 -3.52 -25.38
N TYR A 209 -8.71 -2.58 -24.60
CA TYR A 209 -8.54 -2.73 -23.15
C TYR A 209 -9.89 -2.93 -22.43
N ILE A 210 -10.88 -2.06 -22.70
CA ILE A 210 -12.24 -2.18 -22.12
C ILE A 210 -12.88 -3.50 -22.55
N ARG A 211 -12.82 -3.85 -23.82
CA ARG A 211 -13.39 -5.12 -24.32
C ARG A 211 -12.75 -6.33 -23.66
N ASN A 212 -11.41 -6.35 -23.56
CA ASN A 212 -10.68 -7.46 -22.92
C ASN A 212 -11.03 -7.55 -21.43
N THR A 213 -11.07 -6.41 -20.73
CA THR A 213 -11.48 -6.34 -19.33
C THR A 213 -12.89 -6.90 -19.11
N VAL A 214 -13.87 -6.47 -19.92
CA VAL A 214 -15.25 -6.98 -19.84
C VAL A 214 -15.31 -8.48 -20.13
N THR A 215 -14.57 -8.96 -21.13
CA THR A 215 -14.54 -10.39 -21.47
C THR A 215 -13.98 -11.23 -20.33
N VAL A 216 -12.97 -10.71 -19.65
CA VAL A 216 -12.33 -11.35 -18.49
C VAL A 216 -13.27 -11.40 -17.30
N PHE A 217 -13.96 -10.29 -16.99
CA PHE A 217 -14.94 -10.24 -15.90
C PHE A 217 -16.19 -11.12 -16.12
N ARG A 218 -16.44 -11.60 -17.34
CA ARG A 218 -17.49 -12.61 -17.59
C ARG A 218 -17.14 -14.00 -17.01
N ARG A 219 -15.88 -14.28 -16.72
CA ARG A 219 -15.48 -15.53 -16.07
C ARG A 219 -15.75 -15.44 -14.57
N ARG A 220 -16.66 -16.29 -14.08
CA ARG A 220 -17.08 -16.31 -12.67
C ARG A 220 -15.89 -16.43 -11.70
N GLU A 221 -14.91 -17.26 -12.02
CA GLU A 221 -13.72 -17.48 -11.22
C GLU A 221 -12.92 -16.19 -11.01
N VAL A 222 -12.79 -15.40 -12.05
CA VAL A 222 -11.99 -14.19 -12.08
C VAL A 222 -12.62 -13.07 -11.26
N TRP A 223 -13.88 -12.75 -11.52
CA TRP A 223 -14.51 -11.70 -10.75
C TRP A 223 -14.67 -12.09 -9.28
N THR A 224 -14.84 -13.40 -8.96
CA THR A 224 -14.87 -13.88 -7.58
C THR A 224 -13.52 -13.65 -6.89
N LEU A 225 -12.39 -13.96 -7.57
CA LEU A 225 -11.05 -13.70 -7.05
C LEU A 225 -10.75 -12.20 -6.93
N CYS A 226 -11.16 -11.39 -7.91
CA CYS A 226 -11.01 -9.94 -7.85
C CYS A 226 -11.84 -9.33 -6.71
N LEU A 227 -13.09 -9.76 -6.54
CA LEU A 227 -13.95 -9.31 -5.46
C LEU A 227 -13.41 -9.73 -4.09
N MET A 228 -12.96 -10.98 -3.96
CA MET A 228 -12.30 -11.49 -2.75
C MET A 228 -11.07 -10.66 -2.39
N ALA A 229 -10.20 -10.37 -3.37
CA ALA A 229 -9.03 -9.53 -3.18
C ALA A 229 -9.41 -8.10 -2.77
N GLY A 230 -10.47 -7.55 -3.38
CA GLY A 230 -10.97 -6.22 -3.09
C GLY A 230 -11.55 -6.09 -1.68
N VAL A 231 -12.43 -7.02 -1.27
CA VAL A 231 -13.03 -7.03 0.07
C VAL A 231 -11.96 -7.25 1.14
N ARG A 232 -10.98 -8.13 0.87
CA ARG A 232 -9.82 -8.29 1.76
C ARG A 232 -9.01 -6.98 1.85
N SER A 233 -8.81 -6.27 0.74
CA SER A 233 -8.08 -4.99 0.73
C SER A 233 -8.87 -3.87 1.41
N MET A 234 -10.19 -3.88 1.33
CA MET A 234 -11.09 -3.01 2.08
C MET A 234 -10.83 -3.12 3.59
N MET A 235 -10.71 -4.35 4.12
CA MET A 235 -10.34 -4.57 5.52
C MET A 235 -8.97 -4.01 5.84
N GLN A 236 -7.96 -4.27 5.01
CA GLN A 236 -6.60 -3.78 5.23
C GLN A 236 -6.54 -2.25 5.26
N GLY A 237 -7.19 -1.58 4.29
CA GLY A 237 -7.25 -0.12 4.23
C GLY A 237 -7.98 0.47 5.44
N GLY A 238 -9.11 -0.12 5.84
CA GLY A 238 -9.82 0.27 7.05
C GLY A 238 -8.97 0.09 8.33
N LEU A 239 -8.26 -1.03 8.44
CA LEU A 239 -7.37 -1.28 9.59
C LEU A 239 -6.28 -0.21 9.71
N LEU A 240 -5.64 0.19 8.61
CA LEU A 240 -4.61 1.24 8.63
C LEU A 240 -5.14 2.60 9.09
N VAL A 241 -6.43 2.87 8.91
CA VAL A 241 -7.08 4.10 9.39
C VAL A 241 -7.48 3.99 10.87
N PHE A 242 -8.22 2.93 11.21
CA PHE A 242 -8.87 2.82 12.51
C PHE A 242 -7.98 2.21 13.59
N LEU A 243 -6.93 1.49 13.25
CA LEU A 243 -5.99 0.97 14.25
C LEU A 243 -5.24 2.09 14.99
N PRO A 244 -4.63 3.11 14.32
CA PRO A 244 -4.03 4.23 15.06
C PRO A 244 -5.04 4.98 15.94
N LEU A 245 -6.28 5.17 15.46
CA LEU A 245 -7.36 5.81 16.23
C LEU A 245 -7.72 4.97 17.47
N TYR A 246 -7.79 3.65 17.34
CA TYR A 246 -8.05 2.74 18.46
C TYR A 246 -6.90 2.73 19.48
N LEU A 247 -5.66 2.66 19.01
CA LEU A 247 -4.46 2.70 19.87
C LEU A 247 -4.39 4.00 20.69
N ALA A 248 -4.74 5.14 20.07
CA ALA A 248 -4.71 6.44 20.72
C ALA A 248 -5.91 6.67 21.64
N ASN A 249 -7.13 6.35 21.20
CA ASN A 249 -8.37 6.75 21.85
C ASN A 249 -8.90 5.72 22.84
N GLU A 250 -8.74 4.43 22.57
CA GLU A 250 -9.20 3.35 23.46
C GLU A 250 -8.08 2.85 24.37
N LEU A 251 -6.93 2.45 23.81
CA LEU A 251 -5.81 1.92 24.58
C LEU A 251 -4.93 3.00 25.21
N LYS A 252 -5.14 4.28 24.83
CA LYS A 252 -4.37 5.43 25.35
C LYS A 252 -2.86 5.27 25.25
N LEU A 253 -2.38 4.58 24.21
CA LEU A 253 -0.96 4.41 24.00
C LEU A 253 -0.30 5.75 23.67
N ASN A 254 0.93 5.95 24.15
CA ASN A 254 1.72 7.09 23.71
C ASN A 254 2.15 6.91 22.23
N PRO A 255 2.49 8.00 21.53
CA PRO A 255 2.79 7.95 20.09
C PRO A 255 3.91 6.97 19.70
N PHE A 256 4.92 6.80 20.54
CA PHE A 256 6.02 5.86 20.28
C PHE A 256 5.53 4.41 20.25
N TRP A 257 4.74 3.98 21.25
CA TRP A 257 4.20 2.63 21.28
C TRP A 257 3.16 2.38 20.19
N MET A 258 2.43 3.42 19.77
CA MET A 258 1.58 3.35 18.57
C MET A 258 2.42 3.06 17.33
N GLY A 259 3.52 3.79 17.14
CA GLY A 259 4.46 3.56 16.04
C GLY A 259 5.05 2.16 16.07
N MET A 260 5.45 1.66 17.26
CA MET A 260 5.95 0.29 17.45
C MET A 260 4.89 -0.77 17.06
N ALA A 261 3.64 -0.58 17.43
CA ALA A 261 2.55 -1.49 17.07
C ALA A 261 2.36 -1.56 15.54
N LEU A 262 2.38 -0.40 14.86
CA LEU A 262 2.28 -0.33 13.39
C LEU A 262 3.51 -0.97 12.71
N MET A 263 4.71 -0.75 13.25
CA MET A 263 5.93 -1.41 12.76
C MET A 263 5.81 -2.93 12.88
N LEU A 264 5.39 -3.44 14.03
CA LEU A 264 5.27 -4.88 14.26
C LEU A 264 4.21 -5.54 13.37
N LEU A 265 3.12 -4.82 13.07
CA LEU A 265 2.14 -5.25 12.06
C LEU A 265 2.82 -5.46 10.69
N GLN A 266 3.66 -4.52 10.26
CA GLN A 266 4.36 -4.57 8.97
C GLN A 266 5.46 -5.64 8.95
N VAL A 267 6.26 -5.75 10.01
CA VAL A 267 7.32 -6.76 10.13
C VAL A 267 6.74 -8.17 10.06
N GLY A 268 5.61 -8.42 10.74
CA GLY A 268 4.88 -9.68 10.62
C GLY A 268 4.57 -10.02 9.15
N GLY A 269 4.13 -9.03 8.38
CA GLY A 269 3.83 -9.18 6.96
C GLY A 269 5.06 -9.45 6.07
N ILE A 270 6.17 -8.77 6.33
CA ILE A 270 7.43 -8.96 5.60
C ILE A 270 7.91 -10.41 5.74
N ILE A 271 7.81 -10.96 6.94
CA ILE A 271 8.22 -12.35 7.24
C ILE A 271 7.23 -13.35 6.62
N ALA A 272 5.94 -13.07 6.73
CA ALA A 272 4.90 -14.00 6.32
C ALA A 272 4.77 -14.19 4.80
N ALA A 273 4.99 -13.13 4.01
CA ALA A 273 4.73 -13.15 2.58
C ALA A 273 5.54 -14.24 1.83
N PRO A 274 6.87 -14.38 2.00
CA PRO A 274 7.63 -15.44 1.35
C PRO A 274 7.26 -16.84 1.88
N ILE A 275 6.98 -16.97 3.17
CA ILE A 275 6.59 -18.25 3.79
C ILE A 275 5.28 -18.73 3.19
N ALA A 276 4.26 -17.87 3.17
CA ALA A 276 2.95 -18.20 2.61
C ALA A 276 3.02 -18.47 1.11
N GLY A 277 3.86 -17.75 0.37
CA GLY A 277 4.11 -18.01 -1.04
C GLY A 277 4.60 -19.44 -1.27
N VAL A 278 5.72 -19.80 -0.64
CA VAL A 278 6.29 -21.16 -0.77
C VAL A 278 5.34 -22.25 -0.27
N LEU A 279 4.67 -22.01 0.86
CA LEU A 279 3.73 -22.99 1.40
C LEU A 279 2.52 -23.18 0.47
N SER A 280 2.00 -22.09 -0.11
CA SER A 280 0.89 -22.17 -1.05
C SER A 280 1.23 -22.86 -2.38
N ASP A 281 2.51 -22.85 -2.79
CA ASP A 281 2.98 -23.61 -3.95
C ASP A 281 3.00 -25.13 -3.67
N ARG A 282 3.17 -25.53 -2.41
CA ARG A 282 3.26 -26.93 -2.00
C ARG A 282 1.93 -27.58 -1.65
N ILE A 283 1.08 -26.87 -0.93
CA ILE A 283 -0.18 -27.42 -0.38
C ILE A 283 -1.45 -26.83 -1.05
N GLY A 284 -1.25 -25.96 -2.05
CA GLY A 284 -2.32 -25.31 -2.80
C GLY A 284 -2.64 -23.90 -2.28
N ARG A 285 -3.20 -23.06 -3.19
CA ARG A 285 -3.55 -21.66 -2.88
C ARG A 285 -4.71 -21.57 -1.91
N ARG A 286 -5.76 -22.37 -2.16
CA ARG A 286 -7.02 -22.29 -1.43
C ARG A 286 -6.89 -22.59 0.06
N PRO A 287 -6.21 -23.67 0.51
CA PRO A 287 -6.05 -23.96 1.96
C PRO A 287 -5.32 -22.82 2.69
N ILE A 288 -4.27 -22.24 2.07
CA ILE A 288 -3.51 -21.14 2.67
C ILE A 288 -4.37 -19.89 2.79
N VAL A 289 -5.13 -19.53 1.74
CA VAL A 289 -6.02 -18.38 1.75
C VAL A 289 -7.11 -18.55 2.81
N LEU A 290 -7.75 -19.70 2.89
CA LEU A 290 -8.78 -19.98 3.89
C LEU A 290 -8.22 -19.91 5.32
N ALA A 291 -7.09 -20.54 5.58
CA ALA A 291 -6.45 -20.51 6.89
C ALA A 291 -6.06 -19.08 7.29
N GLY A 292 -5.39 -18.34 6.40
CA GLY A 292 -4.95 -16.98 6.68
C GLY A 292 -6.11 -16.00 6.87
N MET A 293 -7.17 -16.09 6.06
CA MET A 293 -8.35 -15.25 6.22
C MET A 293 -9.15 -15.60 7.49
N THR A 294 -9.30 -16.89 7.81
CA THR A 294 -9.95 -17.31 9.07
C THR A 294 -9.17 -16.78 10.27
N SER A 295 -7.86 -16.97 10.30
CA SER A 295 -7.00 -16.44 11.38
C SER A 295 -7.10 -14.92 11.46
N THR A 296 -7.08 -14.21 10.32
CA THR A 296 -7.25 -12.75 10.28
C THR A 296 -8.62 -12.33 10.84
N THR A 297 -9.70 -13.01 10.48
CA THR A 297 -11.06 -12.72 10.99
C THR A 297 -11.11 -12.84 12.50
N VAL A 298 -10.59 -13.97 13.03
CA VAL A 298 -10.59 -14.26 14.48
C VAL A 298 -9.72 -13.22 15.22
N LEU A 299 -8.54 -12.92 14.69
CA LEU A 299 -7.63 -11.96 15.31
C LEU A 299 -8.21 -10.55 15.30
N VAL A 300 -8.74 -10.06 14.18
CA VAL A 300 -9.33 -8.71 14.09
C VAL A 300 -10.51 -8.56 15.05
N ALA A 301 -11.42 -9.53 15.10
CA ALA A 301 -12.53 -9.51 16.06
C ALA A 301 -12.03 -9.68 17.51
N GLY A 302 -11.03 -10.53 17.72
CA GLY A 302 -10.46 -10.82 19.04
C GLY A 302 -9.71 -9.64 19.67
N LEU A 303 -9.13 -8.74 18.86
CA LEU A 303 -8.44 -7.54 19.36
C LEU A 303 -9.30 -6.70 20.30
N THR A 304 -10.62 -6.64 20.08
CA THR A 304 -11.54 -5.83 20.89
C THR A 304 -11.73 -6.35 22.31
N PHE A 305 -11.34 -7.58 22.60
CA PHE A 305 -11.39 -8.20 23.94
C PHE A 305 -10.09 -8.06 24.72
N ILE A 306 -9.04 -7.51 24.11
CA ILE A 306 -7.71 -7.40 24.71
C ILE A 306 -7.56 -5.99 25.30
N SER A 307 -7.54 -5.88 26.62
CA SER A 307 -7.34 -4.63 27.34
C SER A 307 -5.87 -4.35 27.65
N ASP A 308 -5.05 -5.41 27.79
CA ASP A 308 -3.62 -5.26 28.04
C ASP A 308 -2.88 -4.83 26.78
N SER A 309 -2.20 -3.69 26.85
CA SER A 309 -1.51 -3.08 25.71
C SER A 309 -0.39 -3.97 25.14
N THR A 310 0.31 -4.73 25.99
CA THR A 310 1.41 -5.60 25.55
C THR A 310 0.87 -6.79 24.76
N VAL A 311 -0.19 -7.41 25.29
CA VAL A 311 -0.88 -8.53 24.63
C VAL A 311 -1.51 -8.06 23.32
N PHE A 312 -2.08 -6.85 23.30
CA PHE A 312 -2.66 -6.25 22.10
C PHE A 312 -1.60 -6.04 21.00
N VAL A 313 -0.45 -5.48 21.34
CA VAL A 313 0.67 -5.27 20.41
C VAL A 313 1.22 -6.61 19.89
N ALA A 314 1.32 -7.63 20.73
CA ALA A 314 1.71 -8.98 20.32
C ALA A 314 0.67 -9.58 19.34
N ALA A 315 -0.62 -9.43 19.62
CA ALA A 315 -1.70 -9.90 18.75
C ALA A 315 -1.70 -9.18 17.39
N ILE A 316 -1.38 -7.86 17.37
CA ILE A 316 -1.21 -7.09 16.11
C ILE A 316 -0.06 -7.67 15.26
N SER A 317 1.05 -8.09 15.86
CA SER A 317 2.16 -8.68 15.11
C SER A 317 1.73 -9.99 14.42
N VAL A 318 0.97 -10.82 15.11
CA VAL A 318 0.40 -12.06 14.56
C VAL A 318 -0.65 -11.74 13.50
N LEU A 319 -1.47 -10.70 13.72
CA LEU A 319 -2.41 -10.22 12.70
C LEU A 319 -1.69 -9.78 11.42
N GLY A 320 -0.60 -9.02 11.55
CA GLY A 320 0.23 -8.62 10.42
C GLY A 320 0.76 -9.81 9.63
N PHE A 321 1.26 -10.83 10.34
CA PHE A 321 1.69 -12.09 9.73
C PHE A 321 0.56 -12.74 8.90
N CYS A 322 -0.62 -12.94 9.48
CA CYS A 322 -1.74 -13.59 8.81
C CYS A 322 -2.28 -12.74 7.64
N MET A 323 -2.45 -11.44 7.84
CA MET A 323 -3.09 -10.53 6.90
C MET A 323 -2.25 -10.30 5.64
N TYR A 324 -0.96 -9.98 5.79
CA TYR A 324 -0.10 -9.66 4.65
C TYR A 324 0.34 -10.88 3.86
N ALA A 325 0.40 -12.06 4.50
CA ALA A 325 0.67 -13.33 3.84
C ALA A 325 -0.26 -13.61 2.66
N MET A 326 -1.51 -13.14 2.74
CA MET A 326 -2.53 -13.48 1.75
C MET A 326 -2.37 -12.74 0.42
N ARG A 327 -1.77 -11.55 0.41
CA ARG A 327 -1.67 -10.72 -0.81
C ARG A 327 -0.96 -11.44 -1.97
N PRO A 328 0.27 -11.97 -1.81
CA PRO A 328 0.94 -12.68 -2.89
C PRO A 328 0.24 -13.99 -3.28
N VAL A 329 -0.34 -14.69 -2.32
CA VAL A 329 -1.03 -15.97 -2.57
C VAL A 329 -2.28 -15.77 -3.43
N ILE A 330 -3.10 -14.75 -3.12
CA ILE A 330 -4.30 -14.43 -3.92
C ILE A 330 -3.91 -13.97 -5.32
N HIS A 331 -2.83 -13.18 -5.44
CA HIS A 331 -2.36 -12.74 -6.75
C HIS A 331 -1.88 -13.94 -7.59
N SER A 332 -1.10 -14.83 -7.00
CA SER A 332 -0.67 -16.06 -7.68
C SER A 332 -1.88 -16.92 -8.07
N TRP A 333 -2.87 -17.07 -7.19
CA TRP A 333 -4.08 -17.83 -7.48
C TRP A 333 -4.85 -17.27 -8.69
N LEU A 334 -4.94 -15.94 -8.81
CA LEU A 334 -5.52 -15.29 -9.99
C LEU A 334 -4.69 -15.59 -11.25
N MET A 335 -3.35 -15.53 -11.15
CA MET A 335 -2.46 -15.78 -12.28
C MET A 335 -2.54 -17.24 -12.73
N ASP A 336 -2.64 -18.21 -11.81
CA ASP A 336 -2.80 -19.63 -12.12
C ASP A 336 -4.09 -19.91 -12.94
N ARG A 337 -5.11 -19.04 -12.83
CA ARG A 337 -6.39 -19.11 -13.56
C ARG A 337 -6.43 -18.21 -14.80
N THR A 338 -5.33 -17.56 -15.14
CA THR A 338 -5.29 -16.54 -16.19
C THR A 338 -4.42 -17.00 -17.35
N PRO A 339 -4.93 -17.00 -18.60
CA PRO A 339 -4.06 -17.19 -19.76
C PRO A 339 -2.94 -16.15 -19.78
N PRO A 340 -1.69 -16.54 -20.12
CA PRO A 340 -0.54 -15.61 -20.11
C PRO A 340 -0.77 -14.31 -20.92
N ALA A 341 -1.51 -14.40 -22.02
CA ALA A 341 -1.86 -13.25 -22.86
C ALA A 341 -2.76 -12.20 -22.16
N LEU A 342 -3.44 -12.57 -21.08
CA LEU A 342 -4.37 -11.71 -20.33
C LEU A 342 -3.85 -11.33 -18.94
N ALA A 343 -2.65 -11.76 -18.56
CA ALA A 343 -2.09 -11.55 -17.22
C ALA A 343 -2.07 -10.07 -16.79
N ALA A 344 -1.66 -9.17 -17.68
CA ALA A 344 -1.63 -7.73 -17.38
C ALA A 344 -3.05 -7.16 -17.17
N THR A 345 -4.01 -7.53 -18.02
CA THR A 345 -5.41 -7.10 -17.90
C THR A 345 -6.02 -7.59 -16.59
N MET A 346 -5.72 -8.82 -16.18
CA MET A 346 -6.21 -9.42 -14.95
C MET A 346 -5.63 -8.77 -13.70
N THR A 347 -4.33 -8.50 -13.73
CA THR A 347 -3.67 -7.75 -12.66
C THR A 347 -4.28 -6.36 -12.48
N SER A 348 -4.51 -5.65 -13.58
CA SER A 348 -5.14 -4.32 -13.56
C SER A 348 -6.58 -4.37 -13.04
N ALA A 349 -7.35 -5.38 -13.45
CA ALA A 349 -8.72 -5.59 -12.98
C ALA A 349 -8.76 -5.85 -11.47
N MET A 350 -7.86 -6.70 -10.97
CA MET A 350 -7.74 -6.99 -9.53
C MET A 350 -7.36 -5.73 -8.75
N PHE A 351 -6.33 -5.00 -9.19
CA PHE A 351 -5.91 -3.76 -8.50
C PHE A 351 -6.97 -2.67 -8.56
N GLY A 352 -7.69 -2.53 -9.69
CA GLY A 352 -8.81 -1.61 -9.80
C GLY A 352 -9.93 -1.94 -8.79
N THR A 353 -10.31 -3.23 -8.68
CA THR A 353 -11.30 -3.68 -7.70
C THR A 353 -10.82 -3.44 -6.26
N GLN A 354 -9.54 -3.74 -5.97
CA GLN A 354 -8.95 -3.49 -4.66
C GLN A 354 -9.00 -2.00 -4.30
N SER A 355 -8.55 -1.12 -5.19
CA SER A 355 -8.52 0.33 -4.95
C SER A 355 -9.92 0.90 -4.71
N THR A 356 -10.90 0.48 -5.52
CA THR A 356 -12.29 0.93 -5.38
C THR A 356 -12.88 0.53 -4.04
N LEU A 357 -12.75 -0.76 -3.66
CA LEU A 357 -13.30 -1.24 -2.40
C LEU A 357 -12.54 -0.70 -1.19
N THR A 358 -11.21 -0.54 -1.29
CA THR A 358 -10.41 0.08 -0.22
C THR A 358 -10.85 1.51 0.06
N ALA A 359 -11.19 2.29 -0.97
CA ALA A 359 -11.67 3.67 -0.80
C ALA A 359 -13.01 3.78 -0.05
N LEU A 360 -13.81 2.71 -0.03
CA LEU A 360 -15.09 2.67 0.68
C LEU A 360 -14.95 2.36 2.18
N ALA A 361 -13.87 1.69 2.58
CA ALA A 361 -13.69 1.27 3.98
C ALA A 361 -13.63 2.43 4.98
N PRO A 362 -12.86 3.51 4.73
CA PRO A 362 -12.73 4.59 5.69
C PRO A 362 -14.04 5.33 5.99
N PRO A 363 -14.87 5.77 5.02
CA PRO A 363 -16.10 6.47 5.32
C PRO A 363 -17.15 5.55 5.98
N ILE A 364 -17.24 4.28 5.57
CA ILE A 364 -18.16 3.32 6.20
C ILE A 364 -17.71 3.03 7.63
N GLY A 365 -16.42 2.77 7.84
CA GLY A 365 -15.87 2.55 9.18
C GLY A 365 -16.01 3.78 10.09
N GLY A 366 -15.86 5.00 9.54
CA GLY A 366 -16.08 6.24 10.25
C GLY A 366 -17.53 6.39 10.75
N LEU A 367 -18.51 6.16 9.87
CA LEU A 367 -19.93 6.14 10.24
C LEU A 367 -20.22 5.12 11.34
N ILE A 368 -19.64 3.93 11.25
CA ILE A 368 -19.78 2.90 12.28
C ILE A 368 -19.15 3.38 13.59
N ALA A 369 -17.96 3.97 13.54
CA ALA A 369 -17.25 4.46 14.71
C ALA A 369 -18.00 5.59 15.43
N ASP A 370 -18.59 6.52 14.67
CA ASP A 370 -19.36 7.64 15.24
C ASP A 370 -20.64 7.18 15.94
N HIS A 371 -21.30 6.11 15.48
CA HIS A 371 -22.55 5.62 16.06
C HIS A 371 -22.37 4.52 17.11
N TYR A 372 -21.38 3.64 16.93
CA TYR A 372 -21.21 2.41 17.72
C TYR A 372 -19.83 2.29 18.38
N GLY A 373 -18.96 3.29 18.22
CA GLY A 373 -17.59 3.30 18.76
C GLY A 373 -16.57 2.54 17.88
N LEU A 374 -15.29 2.79 18.17
CA LEU A 374 -14.17 2.26 17.38
C LEU A 374 -14.10 0.72 17.40
N ALA A 375 -14.50 0.06 18.50
CA ALA A 375 -14.53 -1.41 18.58
C ALA A 375 -15.45 -2.02 17.51
N ALA A 376 -16.60 -1.37 17.22
CA ALA A 376 -17.54 -1.85 16.21
C ALA A 376 -16.93 -1.88 14.79
N VAL A 377 -15.96 -1.00 14.52
CA VAL A 377 -15.24 -0.99 13.23
C VAL A 377 -14.45 -2.28 13.05
N PHE A 378 -13.83 -2.81 14.10
CA PHE A 378 -13.08 -4.07 14.01
C PHE A 378 -14.01 -5.25 13.67
N TYR A 379 -15.25 -5.26 14.17
CA TYR A 379 -16.23 -6.27 13.76
C TYR A 379 -16.66 -6.10 12.30
N PHE A 380 -16.83 -4.86 11.82
CA PHE A 380 -17.05 -4.60 10.40
C PHE A 380 -15.88 -5.09 9.54
N LEU A 381 -14.64 -4.81 9.94
CA LEU A 381 -13.45 -5.28 9.24
C LEU A 381 -13.33 -6.81 9.26
N ALA A 382 -13.65 -7.45 10.39
CA ALA A 382 -13.71 -8.91 10.51
C ALA A 382 -14.79 -9.50 9.59
N ALA A 383 -15.97 -8.86 9.50
CA ALA A 383 -17.03 -9.26 8.59
C ALA A 383 -16.58 -9.16 7.11
N CYS A 384 -15.83 -8.12 6.74
CA CYS A 384 -15.24 -8.02 5.41
C CYS A 384 -14.33 -9.23 5.10
N VAL A 385 -13.45 -9.60 6.04
CA VAL A 385 -12.58 -10.78 5.83
C VAL A 385 -13.38 -12.07 5.77
N LEU A 386 -14.43 -12.20 6.58
CA LEU A 386 -15.33 -13.35 6.55
C LEU A 386 -16.03 -13.48 5.19
N VAL A 387 -16.49 -12.36 4.61
CA VAL A 387 -17.05 -12.33 3.24
C VAL A 387 -15.99 -12.74 2.22
N ALA A 388 -14.77 -12.23 2.33
CA ALA A 388 -13.66 -12.62 1.46
C ALA A 388 -13.36 -14.12 1.59
N ASN A 389 -13.41 -14.67 2.80
CA ASN A 389 -13.23 -16.10 3.07
C ASN A 389 -14.35 -16.95 2.46
N ALA A 390 -15.61 -16.50 2.57
CA ALA A 390 -16.74 -17.14 1.91
C ALA A 390 -16.60 -17.14 0.38
N LEU A 391 -16.12 -16.04 -0.21
CA LEU A 391 -15.81 -15.96 -1.63
C LEU A 391 -14.74 -16.98 -2.05
N ALA A 392 -13.72 -17.22 -1.21
CA ALA A 392 -12.69 -18.23 -1.45
C ALA A 392 -13.29 -19.66 -1.52
N LEU A 393 -14.35 -19.94 -0.76
CA LEU A 393 -15.06 -21.22 -0.82
C LEU A 393 -15.86 -21.43 -2.12
N VAL A 394 -16.30 -20.32 -2.72
CA VAL A 394 -17.12 -20.35 -3.95
C VAL A 394 -16.27 -20.42 -5.22
N VAL A 395 -14.98 -20.12 -5.15
CA VAL A 395 -14.07 -20.28 -6.31
C VAL A 395 -14.06 -21.75 -6.73
N PRO A 396 -14.37 -22.07 -8.00
CA PRO A 396 -14.38 -23.46 -8.48
C PRO A 396 -13.02 -24.14 -8.27
N ARG A 397 -13.02 -25.43 -7.94
CA ARG A 397 -11.80 -26.24 -7.87
C ARG A 397 -11.22 -26.42 -9.27
N SER A 398 -9.91 -26.38 -9.44
CA SER A 398 -9.28 -26.74 -10.70
C SER A 398 -9.21 -28.26 -10.83
N GLU A 399 -9.32 -28.75 -12.07
CA GLU A 399 -9.09 -30.17 -12.37
C GLU A 399 -7.62 -30.60 -12.13
N GLN A 400 -6.72 -29.65 -11.91
CA GLN A 400 -5.27 -29.87 -11.70
C GLN A 400 -4.84 -29.83 -10.21
N GLY A 401 -5.80 -29.93 -9.26
CA GLY A 401 -5.55 -30.07 -7.82
C GLY A 401 -5.20 -28.73 -7.13
N ASP A 402 -6.22 -28.12 -6.49
CA ASP A 402 -6.03 -27.10 -5.45
C ASP A 402 -5.78 -27.77 -4.10
#